data_5bf085098e18a6cd4f4d3120f6717ea5
#
_entry.id   5bf085098e18a6cd4f4d3120f6717ea5
#
_cell.length_a   1.000
_cell.length_b   1.000
_cell.length_c   1.000
_cell.angle_alpha   90.00
_cell.angle_beta   90.00
_cell.angle_gamma   90.00
#
_symmetry.space_group_name_H-M   'P 1'
#
loop_
_entity.id
_entity.type
_entity.pdbx_description
1 polymer ?
#
loop_
_entity_poly.entity_id
_entity_poly.type
_entity_poly.pdbx_seq_one_letter_code
_entity_poly.pdbx_strand_id
1 'polypeptide(L)'
;MVVVATMSVGAQPAPNYADVFYPSGGLRIQAYLYKPEGEGPFPVVIYNHGSRLGRERHSVPFEYIGALLNPAGYVVLVSERRGYGRSDGPTWSEDAGNDGARFVARLQDETNDVLAAVDYLRTLPFVDSRRMGIMGWSFGGIVTMFAVSRSTVFAGAVNQAGGALTWSTNAGVRRALIAAAEKTTTPTLLLVAENDRTTDSITTLGAIFEKRGIEHRTVIYAPFLASEQTFASGPLGHRLFSAQGVNVWRRDVLEFLARYLGSNRGV
;
A
#
# COMPACT_ATOMS: atom_id res chain seq x y z
N MET A 1 50.04 11.68 30.41
CA MET A 1 49.39 10.40 30.04
C MET A 1 47.96 10.74 29.63
N VAL A 2 47.68 10.76 28.31
CA VAL A 2 46.36 11.10 27.79
C VAL A 2 45.61 9.79 27.61
N VAL A 3 44.53 9.58 28.33
CA VAL A 3 43.63 8.41 28.16
C VAL A 3 42.68 8.75 27.03
N VAL A 4 42.84 8.11 25.86
CA VAL A 4 41.91 8.18 24.76
C VAL A 4 40.78 7.17 25.05
N ALA A 5 39.62 7.67 25.46
CA ALA A 5 38.41 6.86 25.58
C ALA A 5 37.90 6.51 24.18
N THR A 6 38.00 5.27 23.77
CA THR A 6 37.34 4.73 22.58
C THR A 6 35.86 4.63 22.85
N MET A 7 35.05 5.53 22.28
CA MET A 7 33.60 5.36 22.25
C MET A 7 33.25 4.16 21.33
N SER A 8 32.74 3.09 21.92
CA SER A 8 32.12 2.00 21.22
C SER A 8 30.85 2.52 20.54
N VAL A 9 30.85 2.59 19.21
CA VAL A 9 29.63 2.81 18.43
C VAL A 9 28.78 1.55 18.60
N GLY A 10 27.74 1.63 19.44
CA GLY A 10 26.78 0.56 19.60
C GLY A 10 26.20 0.19 18.22
N ALA A 11 26.23 -1.09 17.87
CA ALA A 11 25.59 -1.60 16.66
C ALA A 11 24.11 -1.21 16.70
N GLN A 12 23.60 -0.57 15.62
CA GLN A 12 22.17 -0.33 15.51
C GLN A 12 21.44 -1.69 15.50
N PRO A 13 20.28 -1.79 16.18
CA PRO A 13 19.50 -3.01 16.14
C PRO A 13 19.18 -3.35 14.67
N ALA A 14 19.23 -4.65 14.34
CA ALA A 14 18.90 -5.12 13.00
C ALA A 14 17.46 -4.71 12.64
N PRO A 15 17.20 -4.34 11.38
CA PRO A 15 15.84 -3.99 10.97
C PRO A 15 14.89 -5.18 11.20
N ASN A 16 13.66 -4.90 11.55
CA ASN A 16 12.62 -5.91 11.81
C ASN A 16 11.98 -6.47 10.53
N TYR A 17 12.63 -6.32 9.38
CA TYR A 17 12.21 -6.82 8.07
C TYR A 17 13.39 -7.48 7.33
N ALA A 18 13.06 -8.38 6.41
CA ALA A 18 13.99 -8.88 5.42
C ALA A 18 13.86 -8.07 4.11
N ASP A 19 15.00 -7.70 3.52
CA ASP A 19 15.06 -7.10 2.20
C ASP A 19 15.08 -8.25 1.17
N VAL A 20 14.03 -8.36 0.37
CA VAL A 20 13.79 -9.45 -0.55
C VAL A 20 13.59 -8.95 -1.97
N PHE A 21 13.76 -9.87 -2.94
CA PHE A 21 13.52 -9.59 -4.35
C PHE A 21 12.70 -10.70 -4.97
N TYR A 22 11.80 -10.33 -5.89
CA TYR A 22 11.00 -11.29 -6.66
C TYR A 22 10.93 -10.88 -8.14
N PRO A 23 10.75 -11.85 -9.06
CA PRO A 23 10.66 -11.56 -10.49
C PRO A 23 9.28 -11.03 -10.88
N SER A 24 9.24 -10.07 -11.80
CA SER A 24 8.02 -9.56 -12.43
C SER A 24 8.30 -9.17 -13.89
N GLY A 25 7.79 -9.95 -14.85
CA GLY A 25 7.92 -9.65 -16.28
C GLY A 25 9.34 -9.39 -16.75
N GLY A 26 10.32 -10.14 -16.26
CA GLY A 26 11.75 -9.97 -16.56
C GLY A 26 12.47 -8.93 -15.70
N LEU A 27 11.77 -8.22 -14.83
CA LEU A 27 12.32 -7.29 -13.85
C LEU A 27 12.51 -7.97 -12.51
N ARG A 28 13.50 -7.52 -11.75
CA ARG A 28 13.72 -7.88 -10.35
C ARG A 28 13.15 -6.78 -9.47
N ILE A 29 12.13 -7.10 -8.67
CA ILE A 29 11.40 -6.15 -7.83
C ILE A 29 11.84 -6.32 -6.38
N GLN A 30 12.26 -5.22 -5.75
CA GLN A 30 12.58 -5.15 -4.33
C GLN A 30 11.29 -5.11 -3.49
N ALA A 31 11.33 -5.77 -2.32
CA ALA A 31 10.31 -5.61 -1.30
C ALA A 31 10.90 -5.78 0.11
N TYR A 32 10.18 -5.29 1.10
CA TYR A 32 10.48 -5.49 2.51
C TYR A 32 9.46 -6.45 3.11
N LEU A 33 9.95 -7.55 3.65
CA LEU A 33 9.12 -8.63 4.19
C LEU A 33 9.19 -8.62 5.72
N TYR A 34 8.08 -8.32 6.37
CA TYR A 34 7.90 -8.41 7.81
C TYR A 34 7.22 -9.74 8.14
N LYS A 35 7.84 -10.56 8.99
CA LYS A 35 7.29 -11.84 9.43
C LYS A 35 6.94 -11.78 10.92
N PRO A 36 5.72 -12.16 11.33
CA PRO A 36 5.40 -12.32 12.75
C PRO A 36 6.27 -13.39 13.42
N GLU A 37 6.40 -13.31 14.73
CA GLU A 37 7.02 -14.38 15.51
C GLU A 37 6.21 -15.67 15.42
N GLY A 38 6.89 -16.82 15.39
CA GLY A 38 6.30 -18.17 15.30
C GLY A 38 6.42 -18.79 13.91
N GLU A 39 5.86 -19.98 13.77
CA GLU A 39 6.01 -20.83 12.57
C GLU A 39 5.03 -20.45 11.45
N GLY A 40 3.83 -19.97 11.77
CA GLY A 40 2.76 -19.75 10.79
C GLY A 40 1.91 -21.02 10.55
N PRO A 41 1.20 -21.11 9.39
CA PRO A 41 1.13 -20.10 8.34
C PRO A 41 0.29 -18.89 8.75
N PHE A 42 0.76 -17.70 8.38
CA PHE A 42 0.13 -16.43 8.71
C PHE A 42 -0.63 -15.86 7.51
N PRO A 43 -1.73 -15.12 7.73
CA PRO A 43 -2.31 -14.28 6.70
C PRO A 43 -1.30 -13.20 6.28
N VAL A 44 -1.41 -12.72 5.05
CA VAL A 44 -0.47 -11.74 4.50
C VAL A 44 -1.18 -10.51 3.94
N VAL A 45 -0.56 -9.36 4.10
CA VAL A 45 -0.99 -8.09 3.51
C VAL A 45 0.10 -7.54 2.60
N ILE A 46 -0.21 -7.32 1.33
CA ILE A 46 0.66 -6.57 0.41
C ILE A 46 0.35 -5.09 0.58
N TYR A 47 1.36 -4.28 0.92
CA TYR A 47 1.24 -2.83 1.01
C TYR A 47 1.84 -2.14 -0.21
N ASN A 48 1.04 -1.26 -0.82
CA ASN A 48 1.39 -0.45 -1.98
C ASN A 48 1.58 1.01 -1.55
N HIS A 49 2.80 1.51 -1.63
CA HIS A 49 3.12 2.89 -1.28
C HIS A 49 2.56 3.91 -2.31
N GLY A 50 2.43 5.18 -1.91
CA GLY A 50 2.11 6.30 -2.78
C GLY A 50 3.23 6.67 -3.75
N SER A 51 3.05 7.74 -4.52
CA SER A 51 4.12 8.27 -5.37
C SER A 51 5.26 8.85 -4.53
N ARG A 52 6.49 8.79 -5.07
CA ARG A 52 7.69 9.38 -4.49
C ARG A 52 8.47 10.15 -5.55
N LEU A 53 7.76 10.98 -6.32
CA LEU A 53 8.34 11.74 -7.44
C LEU A 53 9.62 12.48 -7.03
N GLY A 54 10.69 12.30 -7.81
CA GLY A 54 12.03 12.83 -7.53
C GLY A 54 12.81 12.09 -6.43
N ARG A 55 12.22 11.04 -5.84
CA ARG A 55 12.82 10.20 -4.79
C ARG A 55 12.56 8.71 -5.02
N GLU A 56 12.24 8.32 -6.23
CA GLU A 56 11.84 6.97 -6.57
C GLU A 56 12.91 5.95 -6.17
N ARG A 57 14.18 6.28 -6.37
CA ARG A 57 15.32 5.39 -6.06
C ARG A 57 15.70 5.31 -4.57
N HIS A 58 15.06 6.11 -3.71
CA HIS A 58 15.23 5.92 -2.27
C HIS A 58 14.47 4.67 -1.81
N SER A 59 15.16 3.78 -1.13
CA SER A 59 14.55 2.61 -0.49
C SER A 59 13.78 3.04 0.75
N VAL A 60 12.47 2.71 0.83
CA VAL A 60 11.60 3.10 1.94
C VAL A 60 10.80 1.90 2.44
N PRO A 61 11.17 1.30 3.58
CA PRO A 61 10.52 0.09 4.11
C PRO A 61 9.13 0.33 4.68
N PHE A 62 8.69 1.56 4.87
CA PHE A 62 7.39 1.91 5.48
C PHE A 62 7.19 1.19 6.83
N GLU A 63 8.16 1.31 7.72
CA GLU A 63 8.23 0.59 9.00
C GLU A 63 6.97 0.76 9.85
N TYR A 64 6.28 1.88 9.75
CA TYR A 64 5.01 2.10 10.47
C TYR A 64 3.90 1.12 10.05
N ILE A 65 3.91 0.63 8.80
CA ILE A 65 2.98 -0.40 8.33
C ILE A 65 3.35 -1.76 8.92
N GLY A 66 4.65 -2.10 8.90
CA GLY A 66 5.16 -3.30 9.57
C GLY A 66 4.85 -3.30 11.07
N ALA A 67 5.13 -2.18 11.74
CA ALA A 67 4.85 -2.01 13.17
C ALA A 67 3.36 -2.09 13.53
N LEU A 68 2.47 -1.73 12.60
CA LEU A 68 1.02 -1.86 12.79
C LEU A 68 0.53 -3.29 12.59
N LEU A 69 0.89 -3.91 11.46
CA LEU A 69 0.27 -5.16 11.01
C LEU A 69 0.98 -6.41 11.52
N ASN A 70 2.29 -6.36 11.71
CA ASN A 70 3.06 -7.53 12.14
C ASN A 70 2.71 -8.02 13.56
N PRO A 71 2.56 -7.12 14.59
CA PRO A 71 2.07 -7.54 15.91
C PRO A 71 0.64 -8.08 15.89
N ALA A 72 -0.20 -7.66 14.92
CA ALA A 72 -1.54 -8.18 14.72
C ALA A 72 -1.56 -9.57 14.04
N GLY A 73 -0.39 -10.14 13.73
CA GLY A 73 -0.24 -11.49 13.20
C GLY A 73 -0.24 -11.59 11.68
N TYR A 74 -0.02 -10.50 10.96
CA TYR A 74 0.08 -10.51 9.50
C TYR A 74 1.53 -10.51 9.04
N VAL A 75 1.87 -11.36 8.08
CA VAL A 75 3.02 -11.13 7.22
C VAL A 75 2.73 -9.87 6.40
N VAL A 76 3.71 -8.97 6.27
CA VAL A 76 3.56 -7.76 5.46
C VAL A 76 4.62 -7.74 4.38
N LEU A 77 4.21 -7.58 3.14
CA LEU A 77 5.11 -7.34 2.01
C LEU A 77 4.92 -5.91 1.52
N VAL A 78 5.91 -5.06 1.74
CA VAL A 78 5.94 -3.71 1.18
C VAL A 78 6.69 -3.76 -0.15
N SER A 79 5.95 -3.70 -1.26
CA SER A 79 6.54 -3.77 -2.60
C SER A 79 7.05 -2.40 -3.05
N GLU A 80 8.31 -2.35 -3.48
CA GLU A 80 8.93 -1.15 -4.07
C GLU A 80 8.56 -0.95 -5.54
N ARG A 81 7.75 -1.80 -6.13
CA ARG A 81 7.35 -1.80 -7.55
C ARG A 81 8.46 -1.33 -8.52
N ARG A 82 8.27 -1.47 -9.82
CA ARG A 82 9.27 -1.10 -10.83
C ARG A 82 9.70 0.36 -10.73
N GLY A 83 11.01 0.61 -10.83
CA GLY A 83 11.61 1.94 -10.81
C GLY A 83 11.68 2.60 -9.43
N TYR A 84 11.22 1.93 -8.36
CA TYR A 84 11.35 2.40 -6.98
C TYR A 84 12.42 1.61 -6.23
N GLY A 85 13.08 2.27 -5.26
CA GLY A 85 14.15 1.67 -4.48
C GLY A 85 15.23 1.05 -5.36
N ARG A 86 15.53 -0.21 -5.12
CA ARG A 86 16.46 -1.03 -5.92
C ARG A 86 15.77 -1.96 -6.92
N SER A 87 14.47 -1.75 -7.17
CA SER A 87 13.75 -2.46 -8.23
C SER A 87 14.25 -2.04 -9.61
N ASP A 88 14.28 -3.00 -10.54
CA ASP A 88 14.60 -2.74 -11.93
C ASP A 88 13.49 -1.89 -12.61
N GLY A 89 13.75 -1.49 -13.85
CA GLY A 89 12.86 -0.68 -14.67
C GLY A 89 13.06 0.83 -14.51
N PRO A 90 12.47 1.64 -15.39
CA PRO A 90 12.59 3.09 -15.33
C PRO A 90 11.83 3.65 -14.11
N THR A 91 12.28 4.78 -13.59
CA THR A 91 11.55 5.54 -12.58
C THR A 91 10.23 6.07 -13.17
N TRP A 92 9.34 6.56 -12.32
CA TRP A 92 8.13 7.22 -12.79
C TRP A 92 8.45 8.42 -13.71
N SER A 93 9.42 9.23 -13.29
CA SER A 93 9.82 10.43 -14.03
C SER A 93 10.41 10.12 -15.41
N GLU A 94 11.13 9.01 -15.54
CA GLU A 94 11.73 8.54 -16.81
C GLU A 94 10.69 7.92 -17.75
N ASP A 95 9.65 7.27 -17.23
CA ASP A 95 8.68 6.51 -18.02
C ASP A 95 7.39 7.30 -18.32
N ALA A 96 6.70 7.75 -17.27
CA ALA A 96 5.40 8.40 -17.42
C ALA A 96 5.52 9.93 -17.40
N GLY A 97 6.38 10.48 -16.55
CA GLY A 97 6.53 11.92 -16.42
C GLY A 97 5.17 12.62 -16.30
N ASN A 98 4.90 13.54 -17.24
CA ASN A 98 3.64 14.29 -17.35
C ASN A 98 2.72 13.74 -18.45
N ASP A 99 3.04 12.64 -19.12
CA ASP A 99 2.20 12.04 -20.16
C ASP A 99 0.95 11.40 -19.54
N GLY A 100 -0.21 12.03 -19.72
CA GLY A 100 -1.47 11.55 -19.17
C GLY A 100 -1.92 10.17 -19.69
N ALA A 101 -1.56 9.82 -20.93
CA ALA A 101 -1.88 8.49 -21.49
C ALA A 101 -0.96 7.43 -20.87
N ARG A 102 0.33 7.71 -20.76
CA ARG A 102 1.30 6.81 -20.13
C ARG A 102 1.05 6.64 -18.64
N PHE A 103 0.49 7.64 -17.97
CA PHE A 103 0.17 7.63 -16.54
C PHE A 103 -0.65 6.40 -16.13
N VAL A 104 -1.77 6.15 -16.80
CA VAL A 104 -2.63 4.99 -16.49
C VAL A 104 -1.93 3.69 -16.83
N ALA A 105 -1.27 3.61 -17.99
CA ALA A 105 -0.53 2.43 -18.41
C ALA A 105 0.58 2.09 -17.42
N ARG A 106 1.31 3.09 -16.91
CA ARG A 106 2.34 2.89 -15.88
C ARG A 106 1.77 2.29 -14.59
N LEU A 107 0.62 2.78 -14.10
CA LEU A 107 -0.03 2.19 -12.92
C LEU A 107 -0.49 0.76 -13.16
N GLN A 108 -0.90 0.42 -14.39
CA GLN A 108 -1.20 -0.97 -14.77
C GLN A 108 0.06 -1.85 -14.79
N ASP A 109 1.19 -1.31 -15.24
CA ASP A 109 2.48 -1.99 -15.20
C ASP A 109 2.93 -2.25 -13.76
N GLU A 110 2.79 -1.26 -12.85
CA GLU A 110 3.06 -1.41 -11.43
C GLU A 110 2.11 -2.42 -10.76
N THR A 111 0.88 -2.55 -11.27
CA THR A 111 -0.06 -3.59 -10.82
C THR A 111 0.44 -4.98 -11.18
N ASN A 112 1.13 -5.16 -12.32
CA ASN A 112 1.74 -6.45 -12.66
C ASN A 112 2.80 -6.86 -11.63
N ASP A 113 3.58 -5.91 -11.10
CA ASP A 113 4.58 -6.19 -10.06
C ASP A 113 3.90 -6.66 -8.77
N VAL A 114 2.77 -6.05 -8.40
CA VAL A 114 2.00 -6.45 -7.22
C VAL A 114 1.37 -7.84 -7.40
N LEU A 115 0.87 -8.17 -8.59
CA LEU A 115 0.33 -9.51 -8.85
C LEU A 115 1.45 -10.56 -8.86
N ALA A 116 2.64 -10.24 -9.36
CA ALA A 116 3.80 -11.11 -9.28
C ALA A 116 4.26 -11.37 -7.83
N ALA A 117 4.05 -10.40 -6.93
CA ALA A 117 4.32 -10.60 -5.50
C ALA A 117 3.45 -11.71 -4.89
N VAL A 118 2.25 -11.94 -5.40
CA VAL A 118 1.38 -13.06 -4.96
C VAL A 118 2.05 -14.40 -5.20
N ASP A 119 2.67 -14.59 -6.38
CA ASP A 119 3.35 -15.84 -6.70
C ASP A 119 4.59 -16.04 -5.83
N TYR A 120 5.35 -14.97 -5.57
CA TYR A 120 6.47 -15.02 -4.61
C TYR A 120 5.99 -15.40 -3.20
N LEU A 121 4.93 -14.78 -2.70
CA LEU A 121 4.41 -15.07 -1.36
C LEU A 121 3.92 -16.51 -1.22
N ARG A 122 3.40 -17.11 -2.27
CA ARG A 122 2.99 -18.53 -2.29
C ARG A 122 4.16 -19.51 -2.13
N THR A 123 5.39 -19.08 -2.40
CA THR A 123 6.58 -19.92 -2.18
C THR A 123 7.04 -19.96 -0.72
N LEU A 124 6.53 -19.07 0.12
CA LEU A 124 6.95 -18.93 1.51
C LEU A 124 6.14 -19.86 2.43
N PRO A 125 6.77 -20.84 3.10
CA PRO A 125 6.05 -21.86 3.87
C PRO A 125 5.25 -21.31 5.07
N PHE A 126 5.62 -20.13 5.56
CA PHE A 126 4.96 -19.47 6.68
C PHE A 126 3.80 -18.53 6.24
N VAL A 127 3.46 -18.48 4.94
CA VAL A 127 2.35 -17.66 4.41
C VAL A 127 1.14 -18.55 4.12
N ASP A 128 -0.03 -18.18 4.66
CA ASP A 128 -1.30 -18.76 4.21
C ASP A 128 -1.80 -18.04 2.96
N SER A 129 -1.55 -18.63 1.81
CA SER A 129 -1.92 -18.06 0.50
C SER A 129 -3.44 -17.98 0.24
N ARG A 130 -4.27 -18.52 1.12
CA ARG A 130 -5.73 -18.39 1.07
C ARG A 130 -6.23 -17.14 1.82
N ARG A 131 -5.37 -16.52 2.62
CA ARG A 131 -5.68 -15.35 3.45
C ARG A 131 -4.79 -14.17 3.08
N MET A 132 -4.94 -13.71 1.82
CA MET A 132 -4.20 -12.56 1.30
C MET A 132 -5.06 -11.31 1.29
N GLY A 133 -4.54 -10.23 1.85
CA GLY A 133 -5.08 -8.89 1.76
C GLY A 133 -4.17 -7.97 0.97
N ILE A 134 -4.72 -6.87 0.54
CA ILE A 134 -3.98 -5.82 -0.17
C ILE A 134 -4.38 -4.45 0.35
N MET A 135 -3.42 -3.57 0.52
CA MET A 135 -3.64 -2.22 1.04
C MET A 135 -2.76 -1.22 0.31
N GLY A 136 -3.24 0.00 0.10
CA GLY A 136 -2.39 1.00 -0.53
C GLY A 136 -2.87 2.42 -0.35
N TRP A 137 -1.90 3.36 -0.38
CA TRP A 137 -2.11 4.79 -0.23
C TRP A 137 -1.82 5.54 -1.53
N SER A 138 -2.68 6.51 -1.89
CA SER A 138 -2.48 7.40 -3.05
C SER A 138 -2.35 6.60 -4.35
N PHE A 139 -1.22 6.66 -5.07
CA PHE A 139 -0.95 5.78 -6.22
C PHE A 139 -1.07 4.31 -5.84
N GLY A 140 -0.59 3.93 -4.65
CA GLY A 140 -0.77 2.58 -4.13
C GLY A 140 -2.23 2.18 -3.96
N GLY A 141 -3.11 3.13 -3.60
CA GLY A 141 -4.56 2.92 -3.57
C GLY A 141 -5.14 2.65 -4.95
N ILE A 142 -4.66 3.36 -6.00
CA ILE A 142 -5.05 3.10 -7.38
C ILE A 142 -4.58 1.71 -7.83
N VAL A 143 -3.33 1.37 -7.57
CA VAL A 143 -2.75 0.04 -7.87
C VAL A 143 -3.51 -1.06 -7.13
N THR A 144 -3.90 -0.83 -5.88
CA THR A 144 -4.74 -1.76 -5.10
C THR A 144 -6.08 -2.02 -5.81
N MET A 145 -6.79 -0.98 -6.26
CA MET A 145 -8.04 -1.14 -7.00
C MET A 145 -7.84 -1.89 -8.33
N PHE A 146 -6.76 -1.59 -9.05
CA PHE A 146 -6.44 -2.31 -10.28
C PHE A 146 -6.12 -3.79 -10.02
N ALA A 147 -5.40 -4.10 -8.93
CA ALA A 147 -5.07 -5.49 -8.58
C ALA A 147 -6.34 -6.31 -8.27
N VAL A 148 -7.26 -5.78 -7.44
CA VAL A 148 -8.49 -6.50 -7.09
C VAL A 148 -9.52 -6.56 -8.22
N SER A 149 -9.42 -5.70 -9.22
CA SER A 149 -10.23 -5.78 -10.43
C SER A 149 -9.74 -6.85 -11.42
N ARG A 150 -8.50 -7.34 -11.24
CA ARG A 150 -7.82 -8.29 -12.14
C ARG A 150 -7.60 -9.67 -11.50
N SER A 151 -7.76 -9.78 -10.18
CA SER A 151 -7.48 -11.00 -9.43
C SER A 151 -8.43 -11.15 -8.25
N THR A 152 -8.95 -12.35 -8.06
CA THR A 152 -9.83 -12.72 -6.93
C THR A 152 -9.05 -13.33 -5.76
N VAL A 153 -7.72 -13.30 -5.79
CA VAL A 153 -6.86 -13.90 -4.75
C VAL A 153 -6.96 -13.16 -3.41
N PHE A 154 -7.35 -11.89 -3.45
CA PHE A 154 -7.42 -11.06 -2.26
C PHE A 154 -8.77 -11.22 -1.55
N ALA A 155 -8.73 -11.62 -0.28
CA ALA A 155 -9.91 -11.74 0.57
C ALA A 155 -10.44 -10.38 1.06
N GLY A 156 -9.60 -9.35 1.05
CA GLY A 156 -9.98 -7.97 1.41
C GLY A 156 -8.99 -6.95 0.88
N ALA A 157 -9.48 -5.75 0.59
CA ALA A 157 -8.70 -4.64 0.07
C ALA A 157 -8.89 -3.37 0.91
N VAL A 158 -7.83 -2.57 1.08
CA VAL A 158 -7.91 -1.25 1.73
C VAL A 158 -7.37 -0.19 0.78
N ASN A 159 -8.22 0.74 0.38
CA ASN A 159 -7.86 1.88 -0.46
C ASN A 159 -7.81 3.16 0.39
N GLN A 160 -6.62 3.69 0.59
CA GLN A 160 -6.34 4.91 1.33
C GLN A 160 -6.12 6.08 0.36
N ALA A 161 -7.13 6.90 0.16
CA ALA A 161 -7.11 8.10 -0.69
C ALA A 161 -6.64 7.84 -2.14
N GLY A 162 -6.87 6.63 -2.67
CA GLY A 162 -6.50 6.29 -4.04
C GLY A 162 -7.27 7.12 -5.05
N GLY A 163 -6.52 7.87 -5.87
CA GLY A 163 -7.09 8.77 -6.86
C GLY A 163 -7.46 10.16 -6.34
N ALA A 164 -7.43 10.45 -5.05
CA ALA A 164 -7.86 11.74 -4.51
C ALA A 164 -7.10 12.94 -5.11
N LEU A 165 -5.79 12.81 -5.35
CA LEU A 165 -4.99 13.89 -5.95
C LEU A 165 -5.19 14.04 -7.46
N THR A 166 -5.67 13.00 -8.14
CA THR A 166 -5.74 12.95 -9.60
C THR A 166 -7.17 12.94 -10.15
N TRP A 167 -8.18 12.79 -9.31
CA TRP A 167 -9.58 12.62 -9.70
C TRP A 167 -10.11 13.73 -10.60
N SER A 168 -9.85 14.98 -10.22
CA SER A 168 -10.32 16.16 -10.95
C SER A 168 -9.44 16.48 -12.15
N THR A 169 -8.15 16.12 -12.11
CA THR A 169 -7.16 16.57 -13.11
C THR A 169 -6.79 15.51 -14.15
N ASN A 170 -7.07 14.21 -13.86
CA ASN A 170 -6.76 13.12 -14.79
C ASN A 170 -8.01 12.27 -15.07
N ALA A 171 -8.73 12.59 -16.13
CA ALA A 171 -9.92 11.84 -16.55
C ALA A 171 -9.62 10.37 -16.91
N GLY A 172 -8.39 10.07 -17.34
CA GLY A 172 -7.95 8.70 -17.63
C GLY A 172 -7.92 7.86 -16.37
N VAL A 173 -7.29 8.35 -15.30
CA VAL A 173 -7.25 7.68 -13.99
C VAL A 173 -8.66 7.51 -13.42
N ARG A 174 -9.49 8.55 -13.49
CA ARG A 174 -10.87 8.49 -13.00
C ARG A 174 -11.67 7.39 -13.72
N ARG A 175 -11.64 7.34 -15.05
CA ARG A 175 -12.30 6.29 -15.82
C ARG A 175 -11.77 4.89 -15.48
N ALA A 176 -10.45 4.75 -15.35
CA ALA A 176 -9.82 3.47 -15.03
C ALA A 176 -10.20 2.97 -13.63
N LEU A 177 -10.30 3.85 -12.63
CA LEU A 177 -10.75 3.50 -11.28
C LEU A 177 -12.22 3.11 -11.25
N ILE A 178 -13.09 3.83 -11.96
CA ILE A 178 -14.51 3.46 -12.12
C ILE A 178 -14.63 2.07 -12.75
N ALA A 179 -13.94 1.82 -13.86
CA ALA A 179 -13.93 0.52 -14.53
C ALA A 179 -13.36 -0.60 -13.64
N ALA A 180 -12.38 -0.30 -12.78
CA ALA A 180 -11.86 -1.26 -11.80
C ALA A 180 -12.92 -1.59 -10.73
N ALA A 181 -13.61 -0.57 -10.19
CA ALA A 181 -14.67 -0.78 -9.22
C ALA A 181 -15.87 -1.58 -9.82
N GLU A 182 -16.18 -1.35 -11.08
CA GLU A 182 -17.22 -2.10 -11.81
C GLU A 182 -16.88 -3.59 -12.02
N LYS A 183 -15.61 -3.98 -11.92
CA LYS A 183 -15.15 -5.37 -12.05
C LYS A 183 -14.85 -6.06 -10.73
N THR A 184 -14.52 -5.29 -9.70
CA THR A 184 -14.10 -5.80 -8.39
C THR A 184 -15.24 -6.57 -7.72
N THR A 185 -14.89 -7.71 -7.12
CA THR A 185 -15.76 -8.52 -6.25
C THR A 185 -15.20 -8.63 -4.82
N THR A 186 -14.00 -8.13 -4.60
CA THR A 186 -13.31 -8.18 -3.31
C THR A 186 -13.92 -7.17 -2.34
N PRO A 187 -14.27 -7.57 -1.10
CA PRO A 187 -14.64 -6.66 -0.04
C PRO A 187 -13.59 -5.56 0.13
N THR A 188 -14.04 -4.29 0.20
CA THR A 188 -13.10 -3.17 0.16
C THR A 188 -13.41 -2.11 1.21
N LEU A 189 -12.39 -1.72 1.98
CA LEU A 189 -12.40 -0.57 2.87
C LEU A 189 -11.88 0.66 2.11
N LEU A 190 -12.70 1.69 2.00
CA LEU A 190 -12.43 2.93 1.28
C LEU A 190 -12.25 4.08 2.28
N LEU A 191 -11.09 4.70 2.30
CA LEU A 191 -10.68 5.68 3.31
C LEU A 191 -10.21 6.99 2.68
N VAL A 192 -10.66 8.13 3.19
CA VAL A 192 -10.18 9.46 2.82
C VAL A 192 -10.39 10.45 3.96
N ALA A 193 -9.61 11.51 4.05
CA ALA A 193 -9.88 12.63 4.94
C ALA A 193 -10.73 13.70 4.23
N GLU A 194 -11.61 14.40 4.95
CA GLU A 194 -12.47 15.45 4.42
C GLU A 194 -11.66 16.58 3.75
N ASN A 195 -10.50 16.91 4.30
CA ASN A 195 -9.60 17.94 3.75
C ASN A 195 -8.50 17.40 2.84
N ASP A 196 -8.69 16.24 2.21
CA ASP A 196 -7.91 15.84 1.04
C ASP A 196 -8.26 16.74 -0.16
N ARG A 197 -7.61 16.59 -1.29
CA ARG A 197 -7.94 17.39 -2.50
C ARG A 197 -9.40 17.18 -2.94
N THR A 198 -9.89 15.97 -2.85
CA THR A 198 -11.31 15.61 -2.98
C THR A 198 -11.58 14.28 -2.30
N THR A 199 -12.81 14.10 -1.83
CA THR A 199 -13.34 12.81 -1.37
C THR A 199 -14.01 12.02 -2.50
N ASP A 200 -14.24 12.65 -3.66
CA ASP A 200 -15.03 12.10 -4.77
C ASP A 200 -14.50 10.76 -5.30
N SER A 201 -13.17 10.57 -5.29
CA SER A 201 -12.60 9.29 -5.73
C SER A 201 -13.11 8.13 -4.88
N ILE A 202 -13.17 8.32 -3.58
CA ILE A 202 -13.57 7.30 -2.61
C ILE A 202 -15.09 7.15 -2.56
N THR A 203 -15.84 8.26 -2.53
CA THR A 203 -17.30 8.22 -2.48
C THR A 203 -17.92 7.66 -3.75
N THR A 204 -17.34 7.96 -4.93
CA THR A 204 -17.80 7.38 -6.21
C THR A 204 -17.58 5.87 -6.24
N LEU A 205 -16.41 5.38 -5.80
CA LEU A 205 -16.15 3.93 -5.74
C LEU A 205 -17.11 3.24 -4.76
N GLY A 206 -17.37 3.85 -3.59
CA GLY A 206 -18.36 3.37 -2.63
C GLY A 206 -19.75 3.27 -3.22
N ALA A 207 -20.21 4.31 -3.93
CA ALA A 207 -21.52 4.30 -4.59
C ALA A 207 -21.64 3.20 -5.69
N ILE A 208 -20.55 2.90 -6.40
CA ILE A 208 -20.51 1.80 -7.35
C ILE A 208 -20.64 0.45 -6.63
N PHE A 209 -19.91 0.25 -5.54
CA PHE A 209 -19.99 -0.98 -4.76
C PHE A 209 -21.36 -1.19 -4.16
N GLU A 210 -21.97 -0.14 -3.58
CA GLU A 210 -23.35 -0.17 -3.08
C GLU A 210 -24.32 -0.62 -4.15
N LYS A 211 -24.29 0.05 -5.31
CA LYS A 211 -25.15 -0.29 -6.45
C LYS A 211 -24.98 -1.75 -6.94
N ARG A 212 -23.76 -2.29 -6.82
CA ARG A 212 -23.43 -3.66 -7.24
C ARG A 212 -23.63 -4.71 -6.14
N GLY A 213 -23.98 -4.31 -4.92
CA GLY A 213 -24.05 -5.20 -3.77
C GLY A 213 -22.69 -5.79 -3.36
N ILE A 214 -21.59 -5.08 -3.63
CA ILE A 214 -20.25 -5.49 -3.19
C ILE A 214 -20.04 -5.03 -1.75
N GLU A 215 -19.61 -5.97 -0.91
CA GLU A 215 -19.33 -5.66 0.49
C GLU A 215 -18.22 -4.60 0.61
N HIS A 216 -18.53 -3.50 1.24
CA HIS A 216 -17.59 -2.39 1.40
C HIS A 216 -17.93 -1.54 2.62
N ARG A 217 -16.95 -0.75 3.03
CA ARG A 217 -17.13 0.31 4.01
C ARG A 217 -16.40 1.55 3.55
N THR A 218 -17.09 2.69 3.51
CA THR A 218 -16.51 4.00 3.20
C THR A 218 -16.38 4.81 4.48
N VAL A 219 -15.19 5.33 4.77
CA VAL A 219 -14.92 6.20 5.93
C VAL A 219 -14.31 7.50 5.43
N ILE A 220 -14.98 8.61 5.74
CA ILE A 220 -14.46 9.97 5.55
C ILE A 220 -14.07 10.47 6.93
N TYR A 221 -12.76 10.62 7.16
CA TYR A 221 -12.25 11.13 8.43
C TYR A 221 -12.38 12.65 8.49
N ALA A 222 -12.58 13.17 9.70
CA ALA A 222 -12.50 14.62 9.97
C ALA A 222 -11.17 15.20 9.44
N PRO A 223 -11.11 16.52 9.21
CA PRO A 223 -9.91 17.18 8.68
C PRO A 223 -8.66 16.82 9.47
N PHE A 224 -7.65 16.28 8.78
CA PHE A 224 -6.38 15.94 9.39
C PHE A 224 -5.42 17.12 9.33
N LEU A 225 -4.83 17.43 10.48
CA LEU A 225 -3.85 18.51 10.65
C LEU A 225 -2.51 17.86 11.04
N ALA A 226 -1.62 17.72 10.07
CA ALA A 226 -0.28 17.22 10.34
C ALA A 226 0.52 18.25 11.15
N SER A 227 1.23 17.81 12.19
CA SER A 227 2.00 18.66 13.07
C SER A 227 3.36 19.10 12.51
N GLU A 228 3.86 18.40 11.50
CA GLU A 228 5.18 18.62 10.90
C GLU A 228 5.16 18.57 9.37
N GLN A 229 6.12 19.23 8.73
CA GLN A 229 6.34 19.07 7.30
C GLN A 229 6.84 17.66 7.02
N THR A 230 6.01 16.85 6.36
CA THR A 230 6.41 15.55 5.83
C THR A 230 6.79 15.68 4.36
N PHE A 231 7.59 14.73 3.87
CA PHE A 231 7.91 14.62 2.45
C PHE A 231 6.71 14.18 1.59
N ALA A 232 5.55 13.93 2.19
CA ALA A 232 4.34 13.59 1.46
C ALA A 232 3.81 14.82 0.73
N SER A 233 3.63 14.71 -0.58
CA SER A 233 3.02 15.74 -1.42
C SER A 233 1.50 15.81 -1.20
N GLY A 234 0.93 16.97 -1.43
CA GLY A 234 -0.52 17.18 -1.42
C GLY A 234 -1.07 17.85 -0.16
N PRO A 235 -2.41 17.97 -0.06
CA PRO A 235 -3.11 18.57 1.07
C PRO A 235 -2.82 17.84 2.39
N LEU A 236 -3.05 18.51 3.53
CA LEU A 236 -2.86 17.91 4.84
C LEU A 236 -3.67 16.62 5.02
N GLY A 237 -4.94 16.61 4.56
CA GLY A 237 -5.79 15.42 4.59
C GLY A 237 -5.19 14.21 3.86
N HIS A 238 -4.47 14.44 2.77
CA HIS A 238 -3.79 13.35 2.06
C HIS A 238 -2.70 12.67 2.88
N ARG A 239 -2.08 13.41 3.81
CA ARG A 239 -1.01 12.94 4.71
C ARG A 239 -1.53 12.10 5.88
N LEU A 240 -2.85 12.02 6.07
CA LEU A 240 -3.47 11.18 7.09
C LEU A 240 -2.93 9.74 7.05
N PHE A 241 -2.64 9.21 5.86
CA PHE A 241 -2.17 7.83 5.69
C PHE A 241 -0.65 7.65 5.74
N SER A 242 0.08 8.70 6.15
CA SER A 242 1.50 8.61 6.56
C SER A 242 1.63 8.09 8.00
N ALA A 243 2.86 7.90 8.46
CA ALA A 243 3.15 7.49 9.84
C ALA A 243 2.48 8.38 10.90
N GLN A 244 2.28 9.69 10.63
CA GLN A 244 1.70 10.64 11.58
C GLN A 244 0.21 10.37 11.85
N GLY A 245 -0.53 9.83 10.88
CA GLY A 245 -1.97 9.63 11.00
C GLY A 245 -2.39 8.23 11.44
N VAL A 246 -1.45 7.29 11.66
CA VAL A 246 -1.74 5.88 11.97
C VAL A 246 -2.77 5.73 13.10
N ASN A 247 -2.67 6.52 14.15
CA ASN A 247 -3.59 6.43 15.29
C ASN A 247 -5.03 6.77 14.95
N VAL A 248 -5.30 7.47 13.85
CA VAL A 248 -6.65 7.82 13.39
C VAL A 248 -7.32 6.64 12.68
N TRP A 249 -6.61 6.00 11.75
CA TRP A 249 -7.20 5.00 10.86
C TRP A 249 -6.88 3.53 11.22
N ARG A 250 -5.93 3.28 12.13
CA ARG A 250 -5.44 1.92 12.43
C ARG A 250 -6.55 0.96 12.86
N ARG A 251 -7.52 1.44 13.64
CA ARG A 251 -8.61 0.60 14.15
C ARG A 251 -9.48 0.10 13.01
N ASP A 252 -9.90 0.98 12.11
CA ASP A 252 -10.74 0.60 10.97
C ASP A 252 -10.06 -0.44 10.08
N VAL A 253 -8.74 -0.27 9.84
CA VAL A 253 -7.95 -1.20 9.03
C VAL A 253 -7.79 -2.55 9.73
N LEU A 254 -7.45 -2.58 11.02
CA LEU A 254 -7.25 -3.83 11.76
C LEU A 254 -8.56 -4.62 11.89
N GLU A 255 -9.68 -3.96 12.22
CA GLU A 255 -11.00 -4.59 12.29
C GLU A 255 -11.43 -5.16 10.92
N PHE A 256 -11.20 -4.41 9.85
CA PHE A 256 -11.50 -4.87 8.50
C PHE A 256 -10.65 -6.07 8.09
N LEU A 257 -9.34 -6.01 8.27
CA LEU A 257 -8.45 -7.12 7.95
C LEU A 257 -8.76 -8.37 8.79
N ALA A 258 -9.05 -8.20 10.09
CA ALA A 258 -9.43 -9.32 10.96
C ALA A 258 -10.72 -10.00 10.49
N ARG A 259 -11.69 -9.25 10.00
CA ARG A 259 -12.96 -9.78 9.47
C ARG A 259 -12.75 -10.67 8.22
N TYR A 260 -11.89 -10.26 7.29
CA TYR A 260 -11.75 -10.95 6.00
C TYR A 260 -10.58 -11.91 5.91
N LEU A 261 -9.51 -11.65 6.66
CA LEU A 261 -8.31 -12.50 6.67
C LEU A 261 -8.22 -13.38 7.93
N GLY A 262 -8.97 -13.03 8.97
CA GLY A 262 -8.73 -13.56 10.31
C GLY A 262 -7.44 -13.02 10.92
N SER A 263 -7.33 -13.06 12.24
CA SER A 263 -6.08 -12.78 12.94
C SER A 263 -5.67 -14.03 13.72
N ASN A 264 -4.39 -14.33 13.79
CA ASN A 264 -3.88 -15.42 14.63
C ASN A 264 -3.68 -14.98 16.11
N ARG A 265 -3.95 -13.71 16.41
CA ARG A 265 -3.89 -13.13 17.77
C ARG A 265 -5.21 -12.40 18.02
N GLY A 266 -5.84 -12.68 19.17
CA GLY A 266 -7.05 -11.95 19.54
C GLY A 266 -6.79 -10.44 19.56
N VAL A 267 -7.69 -9.68 18.94
CA VAL A 267 -7.69 -8.21 18.96
C VAL A 267 -8.14 -7.76 20.32
#